data_c9f4c12d28cad4d5b90c2ec461a53921
#
_entry.id   c9f4c12d28cad4d5b90c2ec461a53921
#
_cell.length_a   1.000
_cell.length_b   1.000
_cell.length_c   1.000
_cell.angle_alpha   90.00
_cell.angle_beta   90.00
_cell.angle_gamma   90.00
#
_symmetry.space_group_name_H-M   'P 1'
#
loop_
_entity.id
_entity.type
_entity.pdbx_description
1 polymer ?
#
loop_
_entity_poly.entity_id
_entity_poly.type
_entity_poly.pdbx_seq_one_letter_code
_entity_poly.pdbx_strand_id
1 'polypeptide(L)'
;MRIIAGTARSLPLKTIEGLETRPTTDKIKETLFNMLQNDVPGCYFLDLFAGSGQIGLEAISRGALYAVFIENNRKAAKCIEDNIAFTKFTKESRLLTTDVISGISSLEGKYTFDIIFMDPPYDKGLEKDVLYAFRDASFIGEDTLIIVEASLNTDFDWAEDAGYEILKKK
;
A
#
# COMPACT_ATOMS: atom_id res chain seq x y z
N MET A 1 -3.93 17.18 0.78
CA MET A 1 -4.03 15.77 0.34
C MET A 1 -5.49 15.42 0.13
N ARG A 2 -5.82 14.74 -0.94
CA ARG A 2 -7.20 14.41 -1.32
C ARG A 2 -7.26 13.12 -2.13
N ILE A 3 -8.45 12.54 -2.21
CA ILE A 3 -8.73 11.46 -3.16
C ILE A 3 -8.91 12.08 -4.56
N ILE A 4 -8.26 11.50 -5.56
CA ILE A 4 -8.20 12.04 -6.91
C ILE A 4 -9.43 11.63 -7.73
N ALA A 5 -9.83 10.38 -7.68
CA ALA A 5 -10.89 9.84 -8.53
C ALA A 5 -11.75 8.83 -7.80
N GLY A 6 -12.82 8.36 -8.44
CA GLY A 6 -13.70 7.33 -7.93
C GLY A 6 -14.86 7.85 -7.08
N THR A 7 -15.42 6.97 -6.26
CA THR A 7 -16.64 7.27 -5.47
C THR A 7 -16.43 8.34 -4.40
N ALA A 8 -15.20 8.49 -3.90
CA ALA A 8 -14.84 9.50 -2.91
C ALA A 8 -14.01 10.64 -3.50
N ARG A 9 -14.10 10.86 -4.79
CA ARG A 9 -13.36 11.92 -5.50
C ARG A 9 -13.45 13.27 -4.79
N SER A 10 -12.31 13.94 -4.69
CA SER A 10 -12.13 15.27 -4.12
C SER A 10 -12.29 15.37 -2.60
N LEU A 11 -12.57 14.26 -1.89
CA LEU A 11 -12.62 14.29 -0.43
C LEU A 11 -11.21 14.58 0.13
N PRO A 12 -11.09 15.59 1.03
CA PRO A 12 -9.81 15.87 1.67
C PRO A 12 -9.45 14.79 2.68
N LEU A 13 -8.19 14.42 2.72
CA LEU A 13 -7.67 13.47 3.70
C LEU A 13 -6.78 14.19 4.70
N LYS A 14 -6.80 13.73 5.94
CA LYS A 14 -5.89 14.22 6.97
C LYS A 14 -4.46 13.81 6.64
N THR A 15 -3.53 14.70 6.95
CA THR A 15 -2.10 14.43 6.91
C THR A 15 -1.58 14.24 8.33
N ILE A 16 -0.37 13.69 8.44
CA ILE A 16 0.24 13.42 9.73
C ILE A 16 1.11 14.60 10.13
N GLU A 17 0.69 15.34 11.17
CA GLU A 17 1.45 16.47 11.68
C GLU A 17 2.71 15.98 12.42
N GLY A 18 3.81 16.70 12.22
CA GLY A 18 5.06 16.47 12.94
C GLY A 18 5.83 15.23 12.53
N LEU A 19 5.39 14.51 11.52
CA LEU A 19 6.16 13.44 10.91
C LEU A 19 6.80 13.93 9.63
N GLU A 20 8.09 13.68 9.48
CA GLU A 20 8.79 13.88 8.22
C GLU A 20 8.33 12.80 7.24
N THR A 21 7.12 12.95 6.75
CA THR A 21 6.64 12.11 5.68
C THR A 21 6.88 12.84 4.37
N ARG A 22 7.45 12.13 3.45
CA ARG A 22 7.54 12.59 2.08
C ARG A 22 6.13 12.54 1.49
N PRO A 23 5.54 13.70 1.15
CA PRO A 23 4.19 13.68 0.59
C PRO A 23 4.22 13.03 -0.78
N THR A 24 3.36 12.03 -0.97
CA THR A 24 3.05 11.56 -2.32
C THR A 24 2.18 12.61 -2.97
N THR A 25 2.68 13.27 -4.00
CA THR A 25 1.95 14.31 -4.70
C THR A 25 0.74 13.74 -5.42
N ASP A 26 -0.26 14.58 -5.66
CA ASP A 26 -1.43 14.21 -6.47
C ASP A 26 -1.01 13.63 -7.83
N LYS A 27 0.02 14.23 -8.46
CA LYS A 27 0.52 13.78 -9.75
C LYS A 27 1.12 12.37 -9.70
N ILE A 28 1.92 12.07 -8.67
CA ILE A 28 2.51 10.74 -8.51
C ILE A 28 1.41 9.71 -8.28
N LYS A 29 0.46 10.02 -7.41
CA LYS A 29 -0.68 9.15 -7.13
C LYS A 29 -1.52 8.90 -8.37
N GLU A 30 -1.82 9.93 -9.13
CA GLU A 30 -2.55 9.83 -10.39
C GLU A 30 -1.81 8.96 -11.41
N THR A 31 -0.50 9.16 -11.56
CA THR A 31 0.32 8.36 -12.47
C THR A 31 0.30 6.88 -12.07
N LEU A 32 0.44 6.59 -10.77
CA LEU A 32 0.39 5.22 -10.25
C LEU A 32 -0.94 4.55 -10.60
N PHE A 33 -2.06 5.21 -10.28
CA PHE A 33 -3.37 4.62 -10.50
C PHE A 33 -3.80 4.59 -11.97
N ASN A 34 -3.25 5.45 -12.82
CA ASN A 34 -3.44 5.34 -14.26
C ASN A 34 -2.79 4.06 -14.79
N MET A 35 -1.63 3.68 -14.26
CA MET A 35 -0.99 2.41 -14.61
C MET A 35 -1.78 1.19 -14.12
N LEU A 36 -2.52 1.34 -13.02
CA LEU A 36 -3.27 0.25 -12.39
C LEU A 36 -4.76 0.26 -12.74
N GLN A 37 -5.21 1.14 -13.64
CA GLN A 37 -6.64 1.39 -13.84
C GLN A 37 -7.47 0.15 -14.20
N ASN A 38 -6.86 -0.85 -14.83
CA ASN A 38 -7.54 -2.08 -15.18
C ASN A 38 -7.45 -3.16 -14.10
N ASP A 39 -6.56 -2.99 -13.13
CA ASP A 39 -6.28 -3.98 -12.09
C ASP A 39 -6.99 -3.66 -10.76
N VAL A 40 -7.29 -2.39 -10.52
CA VAL A 40 -7.88 -1.93 -9.25
C VAL A 40 -9.34 -2.35 -9.07
N PRO A 41 -10.25 -2.19 -10.07
CA PRO A 41 -11.63 -2.56 -9.85
C PRO A 41 -11.79 -4.03 -9.46
N GLY A 42 -12.43 -4.27 -8.33
CA GLY A 42 -12.67 -5.62 -7.81
C GLY A 42 -11.48 -6.26 -7.08
N CYS A 43 -10.38 -5.54 -6.90
CA CYS A 43 -9.17 -6.13 -6.31
C CYS A 43 -9.20 -6.15 -4.77
N TYR A 44 -8.35 -7.02 -4.21
CA TYR A 44 -7.92 -6.97 -2.81
C TYR A 44 -6.56 -6.29 -2.77
N PHE A 45 -6.46 -5.23 -1.99
CA PHE A 45 -5.32 -4.32 -1.95
C PHE A 45 -4.62 -4.36 -0.59
N LEU A 46 -3.30 -4.46 -0.58
CA LEU A 46 -2.50 -4.39 0.65
C LEU A 46 -1.60 -3.16 0.59
N ASP A 47 -1.75 -2.27 1.57
CA ASP A 47 -1.00 -1.02 1.68
C ASP A 47 -0.03 -1.12 2.86
N LEU A 48 1.24 -1.38 2.57
CA LEU A 48 2.29 -1.53 3.56
C LEU A 48 3.01 -0.20 3.78
N PHE A 49 3.36 0.09 5.04
CA PHE A 49 3.89 1.39 5.43
C PHE A 49 2.90 2.50 5.06
N ALA A 50 1.65 2.31 5.45
CA ALA A 50 0.52 3.02 4.86
C ALA A 50 0.46 4.53 5.15
N GLY A 51 1.17 5.02 6.17
CA GLY A 51 1.21 6.44 6.49
C GLY A 51 -0.16 7.01 6.84
N SER A 52 -0.68 7.91 6.01
CA SER A 52 -2.03 8.46 6.15
C SER A 52 -3.13 7.57 5.54
N GLY A 53 -2.73 6.49 4.85
CA GLY A 53 -3.66 5.59 4.17
C GLY A 53 -4.12 6.07 2.81
N GLN A 54 -3.53 7.12 2.26
CA GLN A 54 -4.01 7.73 1.02
C GLN A 54 -4.01 6.78 -0.18
N ILE A 55 -3.04 5.87 -0.27
CA ILE A 55 -2.94 4.95 -1.42
C ILE A 55 -4.04 3.88 -1.36
N GLY A 56 -4.21 3.21 -0.22
CA GLY A 56 -5.27 2.21 -0.06
C GLY A 56 -6.67 2.81 -0.18
N LEU A 57 -6.87 4.02 0.36
CA LEU A 57 -8.15 4.71 0.23
C LEU A 57 -8.44 5.15 -1.21
N GLU A 58 -7.42 5.55 -1.95
CA GLU A 58 -7.57 5.84 -3.38
C GLU A 58 -8.00 4.57 -4.13
N ALA A 59 -7.39 3.42 -3.80
CA ALA A 59 -7.74 2.14 -4.39
C ALA A 59 -9.22 1.80 -4.16
N ILE A 60 -9.70 1.94 -2.91
CA ILE A 60 -11.12 1.68 -2.59
C ILE A 60 -12.02 2.63 -3.37
N SER A 61 -11.69 3.92 -3.40
CA SER A 61 -12.46 4.91 -4.16
C SER A 61 -12.58 4.55 -5.64
N ARG A 62 -11.55 3.92 -6.20
CA ARG A 62 -11.52 3.51 -7.61
C ARG A 62 -12.06 2.09 -7.85
N GLY A 63 -12.66 1.46 -6.85
CA GLY A 63 -13.37 0.20 -7.02
C GLY A 63 -12.74 -1.04 -6.42
N ALA A 64 -11.65 -0.93 -5.65
CA ALA A 64 -11.13 -2.07 -4.91
C ALA A 64 -12.20 -2.59 -3.94
N LEU A 65 -12.32 -3.91 -3.81
CA LEU A 65 -13.30 -4.52 -2.90
C LEU A 65 -12.89 -4.38 -1.45
N TYR A 66 -11.60 -4.47 -1.17
CA TYR A 66 -11.10 -4.48 0.19
C TYR A 66 -9.66 -4.03 0.23
N ALA A 67 -9.30 -3.28 1.27
CA ALA A 67 -7.92 -2.87 1.49
C ALA A 67 -7.51 -3.13 2.94
N VAL A 68 -6.33 -3.71 3.11
CA VAL A 68 -5.69 -3.87 4.41
C VAL A 68 -4.54 -2.88 4.49
N PHE A 69 -4.49 -2.14 5.59
CA PHE A 69 -3.45 -1.14 5.86
C PHE A 69 -2.58 -1.65 7.00
N ILE A 70 -1.27 -1.61 6.83
CA ILE A 70 -0.32 -1.91 7.92
C ILE A 70 0.52 -0.68 8.18
N GLU A 71 0.49 -0.19 9.42
CA GLU A 71 1.20 0.99 9.85
C GLU A 71 1.66 0.84 11.31
N ASN A 72 2.94 1.04 11.56
CA ASN A 72 3.54 0.87 12.88
C ASN A 72 3.44 2.13 13.76
N ASN A 73 3.43 3.32 13.17
CA ASN A 73 3.39 4.58 13.91
C ASN A 73 1.97 4.85 14.40
N ARG A 74 1.80 5.07 15.71
CA ARG A 74 0.47 5.28 16.31
C ARG A 74 -0.24 6.52 15.80
N LYS A 75 0.48 7.62 15.59
CA LYS A 75 -0.12 8.85 15.04
C LYS A 75 -0.60 8.65 13.61
N ALA A 76 0.20 7.95 12.80
CA ALA A 76 -0.16 7.61 11.44
C ALA A 76 -1.36 6.67 11.42
N ALA A 77 -1.38 5.64 12.26
CA ALA A 77 -2.50 4.71 12.37
C ALA A 77 -3.80 5.43 12.76
N LYS A 78 -3.72 6.39 13.69
CA LYS A 78 -4.89 7.20 14.05
C LYS A 78 -5.37 8.04 12.87
N CYS A 79 -4.45 8.60 12.11
CA CYS A 79 -4.76 9.33 10.89
C CYS A 79 -5.49 8.44 9.87
N ILE A 80 -5.04 7.19 9.70
CA ILE A 80 -5.71 6.21 8.83
C ILE A 80 -7.14 5.94 9.32
N GLU A 81 -7.32 5.69 10.63
CA GLU A 81 -8.65 5.49 11.20
C GLU A 81 -9.59 6.65 10.90
N ASP A 82 -9.12 7.87 11.12
CA ASP A 82 -9.92 9.07 10.87
C ASP A 82 -10.27 9.20 9.38
N ASN A 83 -9.33 8.92 8.49
CA ASN A 83 -9.57 8.97 7.06
C ASN A 83 -10.52 7.87 6.58
N ILE A 84 -10.42 6.66 7.13
CA ILE A 84 -11.37 5.57 6.84
C ILE A 84 -12.79 5.97 7.23
N ALA A 85 -12.95 6.51 8.45
CA ALA A 85 -14.26 6.95 8.93
C ALA A 85 -14.81 8.10 8.09
N PHE A 86 -13.98 9.08 7.78
CA PHE A 86 -14.38 10.26 6.99
C PHE A 86 -14.86 9.88 5.59
N THR A 87 -14.16 8.96 4.93
CA THR A 87 -14.52 8.49 3.59
C THR A 87 -15.65 7.49 3.60
N LYS A 88 -16.07 7.01 4.78
CA LYS A 88 -17.11 5.97 4.96
C LYS A 88 -16.71 4.62 4.38
N PHE A 89 -15.41 4.32 4.37
CA PHE A 89 -14.87 3.05 3.84
C PHE A 89 -14.61 2.01 4.93
N THR A 90 -15.30 2.11 6.07
CA THR A 90 -15.10 1.20 7.22
C THR A 90 -15.29 -0.28 6.85
N LYS A 91 -16.30 -0.58 6.03
CA LYS A 91 -16.58 -1.97 5.63
C LYS A 91 -15.56 -2.55 4.67
N GLU A 92 -14.93 -1.70 3.87
CA GLU A 92 -13.97 -2.10 2.86
C GLU A 92 -12.52 -2.05 3.35
N SER A 93 -12.31 -1.79 4.64
CA SER A 93 -10.98 -1.51 5.20
C SER A 93 -10.68 -2.31 6.44
N ARG A 94 -9.41 -2.66 6.62
CA ARG A 94 -8.87 -3.20 7.86
C ARG A 94 -7.53 -2.56 8.15
N LEU A 95 -7.35 -2.05 9.36
CA LEU A 95 -6.08 -1.47 9.81
C LEU A 95 -5.40 -2.39 10.82
N LEU A 96 -4.13 -2.70 10.57
CA LEU A 96 -3.25 -3.40 11.49
C LEU A 96 -2.18 -2.42 11.99
N THR A 97 -2.26 -2.07 13.26
CA THR A 97 -1.29 -1.15 13.89
C THR A 97 -0.15 -1.99 14.46
N THR A 98 0.80 -2.31 13.62
CA THR A 98 1.93 -3.18 13.95
C THR A 98 3.07 -2.96 12.95
N ASP A 99 4.24 -3.54 13.22
CA ASP A 99 5.30 -3.57 12.22
C ASP A 99 4.87 -4.43 11.02
N VAL A 100 5.47 -4.20 9.86
CA VAL A 100 5.05 -4.85 8.62
C VAL A 100 5.27 -6.36 8.68
N ILE A 101 6.38 -6.83 9.19
CA ILE A 101 6.68 -8.28 9.25
C ILE A 101 5.65 -9.03 10.11
N SER A 102 5.34 -8.50 11.29
CA SER A 102 4.30 -9.08 12.16
C SER A 102 2.93 -9.01 11.51
N GLY A 103 2.63 -7.89 10.85
CA GLY A 103 1.36 -7.69 10.16
C GLY A 103 1.14 -8.71 9.05
N ILE A 104 2.12 -8.90 8.17
CA ILE A 104 2.00 -9.87 7.08
C ILE A 104 1.89 -11.30 7.60
N SER A 105 2.58 -11.65 8.70
CA SER A 105 2.44 -12.97 9.31
C SER A 105 1.00 -13.24 9.77
N SER A 106 0.33 -12.21 10.28
CA SER A 106 -1.06 -12.32 10.74
C SER A 106 -2.07 -12.50 9.61
N LEU A 107 -1.69 -12.24 8.35
CA LEU A 107 -2.56 -12.36 7.18
C LEU A 107 -2.53 -13.75 6.54
N GLU A 108 -1.64 -14.64 6.99
CA GLU A 108 -1.55 -16.00 6.47
C GLU A 108 -2.89 -16.73 6.54
N GLY A 109 -3.29 -17.35 5.43
CA GLY A 109 -4.51 -18.14 5.33
C GLY A 109 -5.80 -17.32 5.30
N LYS A 110 -5.75 -16.00 5.33
CA LYS A 110 -6.95 -15.15 5.43
C LYS A 110 -7.33 -14.46 4.13
N TYR A 111 -6.35 -14.15 3.30
CA TYR A 111 -6.57 -13.36 2.07
C TYR A 111 -5.72 -13.86 0.93
N THR A 112 -6.08 -13.47 -0.27
CA THR A 112 -5.18 -13.43 -1.44
C THR A 112 -5.25 -12.01 -1.98
N PHE A 113 -4.11 -11.34 -2.08
CA PHE A 113 -4.05 -9.97 -2.56
C PHE A 113 -3.72 -9.93 -4.04
N ASP A 114 -4.41 -9.06 -4.76
CA ASP A 114 -4.17 -8.81 -6.18
C ASP A 114 -3.09 -7.76 -6.38
N ILE A 115 -3.07 -6.75 -5.52
CA ILE A 115 -2.12 -5.64 -5.57
C ILE A 115 -1.57 -5.40 -4.17
N ILE A 116 -0.25 -5.31 -4.08
CA ILE A 116 0.46 -4.93 -2.85
C ILE A 116 1.31 -3.71 -3.16
N PHE A 117 1.13 -2.66 -2.38
CA PHE A 117 1.91 -1.42 -2.48
C PHE A 117 2.75 -1.25 -1.23
N MET A 118 4.01 -0.85 -1.38
CA MET A 118 4.86 -0.52 -0.25
C MET A 118 5.70 0.73 -0.53
N ASP A 119 5.76 1.61 0.46
CA ASP A 119 6.58 2.81 0.45
C ASP A 119 7.35 2.90 1.78
N PRO A 120 8.35 2.02 1.97
CA PRO A 120 9.09 1.99 3.22
C PRO A 120 10.03 3.19 3.35
N PRO A 121 10.50 3.51 4.57
CA PRO A 121 11.55 4.50 4.76
C PRO A 121 12.77 4.17 3.88
N TYR A 122 13.36 5.20 3.28
CA TYR A 122 14.47 5.04 2.34
C TYR A 122 15.74 4.49 3.02
N ASP A 123 16.49 3.72 2.23
CA ASP A 123 17.86 3.30 2.53
C ASP A 123 18.03 2.47 3.82
N LYS A 124 16.98 1.72 4.20
CA LYS A 124 17.01 0.78 5.35
C LYS A 124 16.91 -0.68 4.94
N GLY A 125 16.85 -0.97 3.64
CA GLY A 125 16.72 -2.33 3.14
C GLY A 125 15.41 -3.02 3.46
N LEU A 126 14.38 -2.28 3.88
CA LEU A 126 13.09 -2.84 4.29
C LEU A 126 12.34 -3.49 3.15
N GLU A 127 12.43 -2.95 1.93
CA GLU A 127 11.82 -3.54 0.74
C GLU A 127 12.34 -4.95 0.49
N LYS A 128 13.63 -5.18 0.68
CA LYS A 128 14.24 -6.50 0.54
C LYS A 128 13.73 -7.47 1.62
N ASP A 129 13.71 -7.02 2.87
CA ASP A 129 13.22 -7.82 4.00
C ASP A 129 11.77 -8.26 3.77
N VAL A 130 10.92 -7.35 3.31
CA VAL A 130 9.50 -7.64 3.05
C VAL A 130 9.35 -8.61 1.88
N LEU A 131 10.05 -8.37 0.77
CA LEU A 131 9.95 -9.23 -0.41
C LEU A 131 10.46 -10.65 -0.13
N TYR A 132 11.48 -10.82 0.69
CA TYR A 132 11.90 -12.15 1.13
C TYR A 132 10.88 -12.80 2.06
N ALA A 133 10.23 -12.03 2.94
CA ALA A 133 9.17 -12.54 3.81
C ALA A 133 7.95 -13.02 3.01
N PHE A 134 7.71 -12.47 1.82
CA PHE A 134 6.60 -12.87 0.96
C PHE A 134 6.80 -14.22 0.25
N ARG A 135 8.01 -14.74 0.19
CA ARG A 135 8.32 -15.92 -0.64
C ARG A 135 7.43 -17.13 -0.38
N ASP A 136 7.05 -17.33 0.89
CA ASP A 136 6.22 -18.47 1.29
C ASP A 136 4.84 -18.02 1.79
N ALA A 137 4.45 -16.79 1.52
CA ALA A 137 3.19 -16.24 2.01
C ALA A 137 2.00 -16.78 1.23
N SER A 138 0.97 -17.25 1.94
CA SER A 138 -0.24 -17.79 1.33
C SER A 138 -1.11 -16.74 0.63
N PHE A 139 -0.95 -15.46 0.99
CA PHE A 139 -1.74 -14.35 0.43
C PHE A 139 -1.19 -13.79 -0.88
N ILE A 140 -0.10 -14.38 -1.40
CA ILE A 140 0.49 -13.99 -2.69
C ILE A 140 0.25 -15.09 -3.71
N GLY A 141 -0.37 -14.74 -4.85
CA GLY A 141 -0.55 -15.62 -5.99
C GLY A 141 0.43 -15.27 -7.12
N GLU A 142 0.39 -16.07 -8.19
CA GLU A 142 1.25 -15.85 -9.36
C GLU A 142 0.98 -14.51 -10.05
N ASP A 143 -0.27 -14.04 -10.00
CA ASP A 143 -0.69 -12.81 -10.65
C ASP A 143 -0.68 -11.61 -9.70
N THR A 144 -0.21 -11.77 -8.47
CA THR A 144 -0.12 -10.66 -7.52
C THR A 144 0.89 -9.63 -8.02
N LEU A 145 0.43 -8.39 -8.17
CA LEU A 145 1.27 -7.27 -8.59
C LEU A 145 1.81 -6.56 -7.35
N ILE A 146 3.12 -6.44 -7.25
CA ILE A 146 3.78 -5.77 -6.14
C ILE A 146 4.43 -4.49 -6.65
N ILE A 147 4.10 -3.37 -6.02
CA ILE A 147 4.61 -2.05 -6.36
C ILE A 147 5.44 -1.55 -5.20
N VAL A 148 6.69 -1.20 -5.49
CA VAL A 148 7.63 -0.70 -4.49
C VAL A 148 8.06 0.70 -4.85
N GLU A 149 7.86 1.64 -3.94
CA GLU A 149 8.46 2.96 -4.03
C GLU A 149 9.74 2.96 -3.19
N ALA A 150 10.85 3.31 -3.81
CA ALA A 150 12.17 3.27 -3.18
C ALA A 150 13.02 4.43 -3.68
N SER A 151 14.13 4.71 -2.98
CA SER A 151 15.10 5.68 -3.44
C SER A 151 15.75 5.22 -4.74
N LEU A 152 16.24 6.16 -5.55
CA LEU A 152 16.93 5.86 -6.81
C LEU A 152 18.21 5.04 -6.60
N ASN A 153 18.75 5.04 -5.39
CA ASN A 153 19.95 4.29 -5.04
C ASN A 153 19.67 2.84 -4.64
N THR A 154 18.40 2.45 -4.55
CA THR A 154 18.02 1.10 -4.14
C THR A 154 18.27 0.11 -5.26
N ASP A 155 18.99 -0.97 -4.92
CA ASP A 155 19.30 -2.04 -5.86
C ASP A 155 18.27 -3.17 -5.76
N PHE A 156 17.72 -3.57 -6.90
CA PHE A 156 16.79 -4.69 -7.02
C PHE A 156 17.35 -5.86 -7.85
N ASP A 157 18.65 -5.91 -8.08
CA ASP A 157 19.28 -6.97 -8.89
C ASP A 157 19.04 -8.37 -8.29
N TRP A 158 18.78 -8.46 -6.99
CA TRP A 158 18.47 -9.71 -6.30
C TRP A 158 17.05 -10.21 -6.53
N ALA A 159 16.16 -9.37 -7.06
CA ALA A 159 14.71 -9.68 -7.10
C ALA A 159 14.38 -10.90 -7.93
N GLU A 160 14.99 -11.06 -9.10
CA GLU A 160 14.74 -12.22 -9.97
C GLU A 160 15.20 -13.52 -9.31
N ASP A 161 16.35 -13.52 -8.64
CA ASP A 161 16.84 -14.69 -7.90
C ASP A 161 15.91 -15.05 -6.72
N ALA A 162 15.20 -14.06 -6.18
CA ALA A 162 14.22 -14.26 -5.12
C ALA A 162 12.86 -14.75 -5.64
N GLY A 163 12.69 -14.91 -6.95
CA GLY A 163 11.47 -15.44 -7.56
C GLY A 163 10.52 -14.38 -8.09
N TYR A 164 10.95 -13.12 -8.20
CA TYR A 164 10.13 -12.03 -8.71
C TYR A 164 10.49 -11.68 -10.15
N GLU A 165 9.50 -11.35 -10.96
CA GLU A 165 9.70 -10.79 -12.29
C GLU A 165 9.56 -9.28 -12.23
N ILE A 166 10.57 -8.55 -12.69
CA ILE A 166 10.51 -7.08 -12.75
C ILE A 166 9.85 -6.69 -14.06
N LEU A 167 8.63 -6.13 -13.97
CA LEU A 167 7.86 -5.73 -15.13
C LEU A 167 8.22 -4.32 -15.61
N LYS A 168 8.51 -3.41 -14.67
CA LYS A 168 8.76 -2.01 -14.99
C LYS A 168 9.52 -1.31 -13.88
N LYS A 169 10.47 -0.46 -14.26
CA LYS A 169 11.13 0.52 -13.39
C LYS A 169 10.80 1.92 -13.90
N LYS A 170 10.50 2.83 -12.96
CA LYS A 170 10.13 4.18 -13.33
C LYS A 170 10.65 5.23 -12.34
#